data_20d72fcbb10d78d8b1279c0e1fbc76d8
#
_entry.id   20d72fcbb10d78d8b1279c0e1fbc76d8
#
_cell.length_a   1.000
_cell.length_b   1.000
_cell.length_c   1.000
_cell.angle_alpha   90.00
_cell.angle_beta   90.00
_cell.angle_gamma   90.00
#
_symmetry.space_group_name_H-M   'P 1'
#
loop_
_entity.id
_entity.type
_entity.pdbx_description
1 polymer ?
#
loop_
_entity_poly.entity_id
_entity_poly.type
_entity_poly.pdbx_seq_one_letter_code
_entity_poly.pdbx_strand_id
1 'polypeptide(L)'
;MTNNDVLRSVRYMLDLSDSKVVEIFALAGSDVPLEDVQAWLKKEDDAAFRKLPDVLMGYFLNGLIYYRRGKSDDAPAPSVERRMSNNIFLKKLRIAFALKTT
;
A
#
# COMPACT_ATOMS: atom_id res chain seq x y z
N MET A 1 3.31 5.72 14.34
CA MET A 1 3.57 4.89 13.14
C MET A 1 3.34 5.74 11.90
N THR A 2 4.29 5.76 11.00
CA THR A 2 4.18 6.52 9.75
C THR A 2 3.70 5.62 8.62
N ASN A 3 3.26 6.24 7.51
CA ASN A 3 2.89 5.48 6.31
C ASN A 3 4.06 4.62 5.82
N ASN A 4 5.28 5.15 5.90
CA ASN A 4 6.48 4.42 5.51
C ASN A 4 6.70 3.18 6.38
N ASP A 5 6.47 3.30 7.68
CA ASP A 5 6.60 2.17 8.60
C ASP A 5 5.60 1.07 8.27
N VAL A 6 4.38 1.44 7.95
CA VAL A 6 3.34 0.47 7.59
C VAL A 6 3.68 -0.20 6.27
N LEU A 7 4.14 0.57 5.28
CA LEU A 7 4.53 0.01 3.99
C LEU A 7 5.64 -1.04 4.18
N ARG A 8 6.66 -0.71 4.97
CA ARG A 8 7.75 -1.65 5.26
C ARG A 8 7.26 -2.89 5.98
N SER A 9 6.37 -2.72 6.95
CA SER A 9 5.82 -3.83 7.72
C SER A 9 5.00 -4.77 6.84
N VAL A 10 4.14 -4.22 5.99
CA VAL A 10 3.32 -5.03 5.07
C VAL A 10 4.20 -5.76 4.07
N ARG A 11 5.20 -5.06 3.52
CA ARG A 11 6.14 -5.66 2.59
C ARG A 11 6.84 -6.87 3.21
N TYR A 12 7.28 -6.71 4.45
CA TYR A 12 7.97 -7.79 5.17
C TYR A 12 7.03 -8.96 5.47
N MET A 13 5.84 -8.66 6.01
CA MET A 13 4.90 -9.70 6.41
C MET A 13 4.38 -10.52 5.23
N LEU A 14 4.21 -9.91 4.07
CA LEU A 14 3.71 -10.58 2.89
C LEU A 14 4.82 -11.00 1.93
N ASP A 15 6.07 -10.79 2.32
CA ASP A 15 7.25 -11.15 1.52
C ASP A 15 7.16 -10.58 0.10
N LEU A 16 6.89 -9.29 0.01
CA LEU A 16 6.74 -8.61 -1.27
C LEU A 16 8.08 -8.06 -1.75
N SER A 17 8.37 -8.22 -3.04
CA SER A 17 9.49 -7.52 -3.66
C SER A 17 9.11 -6.06 -3.92
N ASP A 18 10.11 -5.20 -4.18
CA ASP A 18 9.86 -3.81 -4.54
C ASP A 18 9.00 -3.72 -5.80
N SER A 19 9.27 -4.59 -6.79
CA SER A 19 8.47 -4.67 -8.02
C SER A 19 7.01 -5.05 -7.72
N LYS A 20 6.79 -5.95 -6.78
CA LYS A 20 5.45 -6.36 -6.39
C LYS A 20 4.69 -5.20 -5.73
N VAL A 21 5.37 -4.37 -4.95
CA VAL A 21 4.76 -3.17 -4.38
C VAL A 21 4.30 -2.23 -5.50
N VAL A 22 5.13 -2.04 -6.53
CA VAL A 22 4.73 -1.26 -7.72
C VAL A 22 3.46 -1.84 -8.36
N GLU A 23 3.39 -3.16 -8.51
CA GLU A 23 2.22 -3.83 -9.08
C GLU A 23 0.97 -3.59 -8.22
N ILE A 24 1.11 -3.60 -6.90
CA ILE A 24 -0.01 -3.36 -5.99
C ILE A 24 -0.56 -1.95 -6.16
N PHE A 25 0.33 -0.94 -6.29
CA PHE A 25 -0.11 0.42 -6.60
C PHE A 25 -0.84 0.46 -7.94
N ALA A 26 -0.34 -0.24 -8.95
CA ALA A 26 -0.96 -0.27 -10.27
C ALA A 26 -2.35 -0.90 -10.24
N LEU A 27 -2.57 -1.90 -9.40
CA LEU A 27 -3.91 -2.50 -9.23
C LEU A 27 -4.94 -1.49 -8.76
N ALA A 28 -4.51 -0.49 -8.02
CA ALA A 28 -5.41 0.59 -7.57
C ALA A 28 -5.48 1.74 -8.56
N GLY A 29 -4.79 1.64 -9.69
CA GLY A 29 -4.78 2.69 -10.71
C GLY A 29 -3.71 3.75 -10.50
N SER A 30 -2.73 3.50 -9.63
CA SER A 30 -1.64 4.44 -9.37
C SER A 30 -0.35 3.91 -9.99
N ASP A 31 0.21 4.66 -10.91
CA ASP A 31 1.47 4.30 -11.56
C ASP A 31 2.61 5.01 -10.83
N VAL A 32 3.38 4.26 -10.05
CA VAL A 32 4.51 4.80 -9.29
C VAL A 32 5.81 4.17 -9.79
N PRO A 33 6.89 4.96 -9.92
CA PRO A 33 8.18 4.42 -10.33
C PRO A 33 8.77 3.53 -9.23
N LEU A 34 9.55 2.53 -9.64
CA LEU A 34 10.24 1.66 -8.69
C LEU A 34 11.17 2.44 -7.77
N GLU A 35 11.84 3.46 -8.30
CA GLU A 35 12.75 4.29 -7.51
C GLU A 35 12.03 5.02 -6.37
N ASP A 36 10.78 5.44 -6.58
CA ASP A 36 9.98 6.06 -5.51
C ASP A 36 9.67 5.05 -4.42
N VAL A 37 9.27 3.84 -4.79
CA VAL A 37 9.02 2.78 -3.82
C VAL A 37 10.28 2.51 -3.00
N GLN A 38 11.42 2.43 -3.64
CA GLN A 38 12.69 2.20 -2.95
C GLN A 38 13.01 3.33 -1.96
N ALA A 39 12.71 4.58 -2.33
CA ALA A 39 12.91 5.72 -1.45
C ALA A 39 12.00 5.66 -0.22
N TRP A 40 10.76 5.22 -0.39
CA TRP A 40 9.82 5.08 0.72
C TRP A 40 10.21 3.95 1.68
N LEU A 41 10.93 2.94 1.18
CA LEU A 41 11.34 1.79 1.98
C LEU A 41 12.66 2.01 2.71
N LYS A 42 13.36 3.09 2.44
CA LYS A 42 14.62 3.41 3.11
C LYS A 42 14.36 3.87 4.55
N LYS A 43 15.41 3.84 5.37
CA LYS A 43 15.32 4.34 6.75
C LYS A 43 15.25 5.87 6.75
N GLU A 44 14.66 6.42 7.80
CA GLU A 44 14.44 7.86 7.93
C GLU A 44 15.76 8.66 7.93
N ASP A 45 16.85 8.06 8.39
CA ASP A 45 18.16 8.70 8.39
C ASP A 45 18.91 8.62 7.05
N ASP A 46 18.35 7.91 6.07
CA ASP A 46 18.95 7.80 4.74
C ASP A 46 18.67 9.08 3.94
N ALA A 47 19.70 9.60 3.27
CA ALA A 47 19.57 10.82 2.47
C ALA A 47 18.56 10.67 1.31
N ALA A 48 18.36 9.46 0.83
CA ALA A 48 17.41 9.18 -0.24
C ALA A 48 16.00 8.88 0.26
N PHE A 49 15.78 8.87 1.57
CA PHE A 49 14.46 8.61 2.15
C PHE A 49 13.46 9.67 1.71
N ARG A 50 12.26 9.22 1.37
CA ARG A 50 11.13 10.10 1.07
C ARG A 50 9.91 9.64 1.86
N LYS A 51 9.13 10.61 2.32
CA LYS A 51 7.92 10.34 3.08
C LYS A 51 6.80 9.92 2.12
N LEU A 52 6.12 8.83 2.44
CA LEU A 52 4.98 8.34 1.65
C LEU A 52 3.74 9.19 1.96
N PRO A 53 3.19 9.91 0.96
CA PRO A 53 2.00 10.72 1.19
C PRO A 53 0.75 9.88 1.49
N ASP A 54 -0.19 10.46 2.22
CA ASP A 54 -1.44 9.80 2.61
C ASP A 54 -2.23 9.32 1.39
N VAL A 55 -2.29 10.12 0.34
CA VAL A 55 -3.02 9.75 -0.88
C VAL A 55 -2.46 8.49 -1.49
N LEU A 56 -1.13 8.41 -1.59
CA LEU A 56 -0.47 7.22 -2.13
C LEU A 56 -0.63 6.01 -1.21
N MET A 57 -0.61 6.23 0.10
CA MET A 57 -0.88 5.16 1.05
C MET A 57 -2.30 4.61 0.86
N GLY A 58 -3.27 5.48 0.58
CA GLY A 58 -4.63 5.06 0.24
C GLY A 58 -4.67 4.17 -0.99
N TYR A 59 -3.95 4.54 -2.04
CA TYR A 59 -3.84 3.70 -3.25
C TYR A 59 -3.22 2.35 -2.92
N PHE A 60 -2.16 2.34 -2.13
CA PHE A 60 -1.50 1.09 -1.75
C PHE A 60 -2.45 0.15 -1.02
N LEU A 61 -3.20 0.66 -0.04
CA LEU A 61 -4.14 -0.17 0.73
C LEU A 61 -5.26 -0.69 -0.15
N ASN A 62 -5.78 0.13 -1.06
CA ASN A 62 -6.80 -0.34 -2.02
C ASN A 62 -6.23 -1.40 -2.95
N GLY A 63 -5.01 -1.19 -3.44
CA GLY A 63 -4.34 -2.16 -4.29
C GLY A 63 -4.06 -3.46 -3.56
N LEU A 64 -3.72 -3.38 -2.28
CA LEU A 64 -3.48 -4.56 -1.45
C LEU A 64 -4.75 -5.40 -1.29
N ILE A 65 -5.91 -4.75 -1.13
CA ILE A 65 -7.19 -5.45 -1.10
C ILE A 65 -7.41 -6.21 -2.40
N TYR A 66 -7.19 -5.57 -3.55
CA TYR A 66 -7.30 -6.23 -4.85
C TYR A 66 -6.30 -7.38 -4.98
N TYR A 67 -5.09 -7.17 -4.54
CA TYR A 67 -4.04 -8.18 -4.61
C TYR A 67 -4.42 -9.45 -3.82
N ARG A 68 -5.02 -9.26 -2.64
CA ARG A 68 -5.41 -10.38 -1.79
C ARG A 68 -6.67 -11.09 -2.30
N ARG A 69 -7.57 -10.37 -2.95
CA ARG A 69 -8.82 -10.93 -3.51
C ARG A 69 -8.64 -11.50 -4.90
N GLY A 70 -7.64 -11.04 -5.63
CA GLY A 70 -7.62 -11.14 -7.07
C GLY A 70 -8.54 -10.06 -7.66
N LYS A 71 -8.09 -9.39 -8.71
CA LYS A 71 -8.87 -8.31 -9.31
C LYS A 71 -10.10 -8.89 -10.01
N SER A 72 -11.27 -8.41 -9.61
CA SER A 72 -12.53 -8.80 -10.22
C SER A 72 -13.11 -7.62 -11.00
N ASP A 73 -13.52 -7.84 -12.25
CA ASP A 73 -14.11 -6.80 -13.07
C ASP A 73 -15.49 -6.38 -12.56
N ASP A 74 -16.14 -7.23 -11.78
CA ASP A 74 -17.47 -6.96 -11.25
C ASP A 74 -17.46 -6.10 -10.00
N ALA A 75 -16.31 -5.94 -9.37
CA ALA A 75 -16.19 -5.16 -8.15
C ALA A 75 -15.79 -3.72 -8.46
N PRO A 76 -16.54 -2.71 -7.98
CA PRO A 76 -16.10 -1.32 -8.17
C PRO A 76 -14.83 -1.04 -7.41
N ALA A 77 -14.00 -0.14 -7.95
CA ALA A 77 -12.78 0.27 -7.28
C ALA A 77 -13.13 1.03 -5.99
N PRO A 78 -12.45 0.72 -4.86
CA PRO A 78 -12.64 1.50 -3.64
C PRO A 78 -12.22 2.96 -3.85
N SER A 79 -12.91 3.86 -3.18
CA SER A 79 -12.54 5.28 -3.20
C SER A 79 -11.22 5.48 -2.47
N VAL A 80 -10.39 6.38 -3.02
CA VAL A 80 -9.13 6.74 -2.38
C VAL A 80 -9.38 7.90 -1.43
N GLU A 81 -8.95 7.74 -0.19
CA GLU A 81 -9.07 8.78 0.81
C GLU A 81 -7.93 9.77 0.66
N ARG A 82 -8.24 11.06 0.61
CA ARG A 82 -7.22 12.11 0.53
C ARG A 82 -6.46 12.25 1.83
N ARG A 83 -7.13 11.99 2.94
CA ARG A 83 -6.55 12.06 4.26
C ARG A 83 -6.93 10.80 5.02
N MET A 84 -5.92 10.09 5.49
CA MET A 84 -6.13 8.86 6.23
C MET A 84 -6.26 9.17 7.71
N SER A 85 -7.42 8.87 8.31
CA SER A 85 -7.52 8.81 9.76
C SER A 85 -7.00 7.45 10.22
N ASN A 86 -6.60 7.34 11.49
CA ASN A 86 -6.14 6.06 12.02
C ASN A 86 -7.21 4.98 11.89
N ASN A 87 -8.48 5.34 12.06
CA ASN A 87 -9.56 4.36 11.95
C ASN A 87 -9.73 3.85 10.52
N ILE A 88 -9.68 4.73 9.52
CA ILE A 88 -9.77 4.34 8.11
C ILE A 88 -8.58 3.46 7.74
N PHE A 89 -7.39 3.87 8.16
CA PHE A 89 -6.16 3.15 7.91
C PHE A 89 -6.23 1.71 8.46
N LEU A 90 -6.58 1.57 9.72
CA LEU A 90 -6.67 0.25 10.36
C LEU A 90 -7.77 -0.60 9.74
N LYS A 91 -8.88 0.02 9.34
CA LYS A 91 -9.99 -0.70 8.69
C LYS A 91 -9.55 -1.30 7.37
N LYS A 92 -8.87 -0.52 6.51
CA LYS A 92 -8.40 -1.01 5.22
C LYS A 92 -7.35 -2.09 5.38
N LEU A 93 -6.43 -1.92 6.32
CA LEU A 93 -5.41 -2.91 6.59
C LEU A 93 -6.02 -4.21 7.11
N ARG A 94 -7.03 -4.11 7.98
CA ARG A 94 -7.75 -5.28 8.51
C ARG A 94 -8.45 -6.05 7.41
N ILE A 95 -9.11 -5.36 6.47
CA ILE A 95 -9.79 -6.00 5.34
C ILE A 95 -8.76 -6.76 4.49
N ALA A 96 -7.62 -6.14 4.19
CA ALA A 96 -6.59 -6.78 3.39
C ALA A 96 -6.04 -8.04 4.05
N PHE A 97 -5.82 -8.02 5.37
CA PHE A 97 -5.31 -9.18 6.10
C PHE A 97 -6.37 -10.24 6.37
N ALA A 98 -7.62 -9.85 6.56
CA ALA A 98 -8.72 -10.81 6.74
C ALA A 98 -8.88 -11.70 5.51
N LEU A 99 -8.62 -11.18 4.33
CA LEU A 99 -8.70 -11.96 3.09
C LEU A 99 -7.61 -13.03 2.99
N LYS A 100 -6.55 -12.90 3.78
CA LYS A 100 -5.45 -13.88 3.80
C LYS A 100 -5.83 -15.15 4.53
N THR A 101 -6.72 -15.07 5.51
CA THR A 101 -7.03 -16.20 6.40
C THR A 101 -8.20 -17.05 5.93
N THR A 102 -8.86 -16.67 4.87
CA THR A 102 -10.00 -17.42 4.32
C THR A 102 -9.63 -18.37 3.18
#